data_e920233a169d857ababd31b71eb43ab9
#
_entry.id   e920233a169d857ababd31b71eb43ab9
#
_cell.length_a   1.000
_cell.length_b   1.000
_cell.length_c   1.000
_cell.angle_alpha   90.00
_cell.angle_beta   90.00
_cell.angle_gamma   90.00
#
_symmetry.space_group_name_H-M   'P 1'
#
loop_
_entity.id
_entity.type
_entity.pdbx_description
1 polymer ?
#
loop_
_entity_poly.entity_id
_entity_poly.type
_entity_poly.pdbx_seq_one_letter_code
_entity_poly.pdbx_strand_id
1 'polypeptide(L)'
;MIVETYITTKDVSLDEIVGELKNKTSKFGGGAIVCFIGYVKEFVDGREVYELEYSAYEPYATHKLEEIAREEGAKNNVLAVKIIHRVGRLKPGESTIYIIVASRSRREAFETASRILERVKHEVPIFKLEKRSDGEYWVIGDKRRVKRIRG
;
A
#
# COMPACT_ATOMS: atom_id res chain seq x y z
N MET A 1 9.63 14.41 11.15
CA MET A 1 9.24 13.29 10.26
C MET A 1 8.21 13.78 9.25
N ILE A 2 8.44 13.45 8.00
CA ILE A 2 7.50 13.76 6.91
C ILE A 2 6.52 12.58 6.78
N VAL A 3 5.22 12.86 6.82
CA VAL A 3 4.18 11.86 6.62
C VAL A 3 3.24 12.34 5.53
N GLU A 4 3.05 11.52 4.52
CA GLU A 4 2.09 11.80 3.45
C GLU A 4 1.37 10.52 3.08
N THR A 5 0.06 10.53 3.22
CA THR A 5 -0.78 9.36 2.92
C THR A 5 -2.01 9.80 2.15
N TYR A 6 -2.34 9.06 1.09
CA TYR A 6 -3.58 9.32 0.36
C TYR A 6 -4.05 8.10 -0.42
N ILE A 7 -5.32 8.16 -0.79
CA ILE A 7 -5.99 7.16 -1.61
C ILE A 7 -6.35 7.83 -2.94
N THR A 8 -6.08 7.15 -4.05
CA THR A 8 -6.24 7.72 -5.38
C THR A 8 -6.66 6.67 -6.39
N THR A 9 -7.33 7.10 -7.46
CA THR A 9 -7.64 6.22 -8.60
C THR A 9 -6.52 6.22 -9.64
N LYS A 10 -5.61 7.19 -9.58
CA LYS A 10 -4.53 7.35 -10.57
C LYS A 10 -3.23 6.72 -10.08
N ASP A 11 -2.43 6.25 -11.02
CA ASP A 11 -1.08 5.79 -10.70
C ASP A 11 -0.16 6.98 -10.44
N VAL A 12 0.98 6.70 -9.81
CA VAL A 12 1.96 7.71 -9.41
C VAL A 12 3.31 7.41 -10.04
N SER A 13 4.18 8.43 -10.11
CA SER A 13 5.55 8.25 -10.55
C SER A 13 6.45 7.98 -9.35
N LEU A 14 6.89 6.73 -9.21
CA LEU A 14 7.79 6.34 -8.13
C LEU A 14 9.12 7.10 -8.19
N ASP A 15 9.66 7.31 -9.39
CA ASP A 15 10.92 8.03 -9.58
C ASP A 15 10.84 9.47 -9.05
N GLU A 16 9.73 10.15 -9.32
CA GLU A 16 9.52 11.52 -8.82
C GLU A 16 9.42 11.55 -7.30
N ILE A 17 8.67 10.60 -6.73
CA ILE A 17 8.51 10.50 -5.27
C ILE A 17 9.84 10.24 -4.59
N VAL A 18 10.61 9.28 -5.09
CA VAL A 18 11.92 8.93 -4.53
C VAL A 18 12.89 10.10 -4.64
N GLY A 19 12.93 10.77 -5.78
CA GLY A 19 13.78 11.95 -5.99
C GLY A 19 13.45 13.07 -5.02
N GLU A 20 12.17 13.34 -4.83
CA GLU A 20 11.71 14.37 -3.88
C GLU A 20 12.07 14.01 -2.43
N LEU A 21 11.87 12.76 -2.04
CA LEU A 21 12.21 12.32 -0.69
C LEU A 21 13.71 12.37 -0.41
N LYS A 22 14.55 12.02 -1.39
CA LYS A 22 16.02 12.18 -1.27
C LYS A 22 16.37 13.64 -0.99
N ASN A 23 15.81 14.56 -1.75
CA ASN A 23 16.07 15.98 -1.57
C ASN A 23 15.65 16.49 -0.20
N LYS A 24 14.50 16.06 0.27
CA LYS A 24 13.95 16.52 1.57
C LYS A 24 14.65 15.91 2.77
N THR A 25 15.23 14.72 2.66
CA THR A 25 15.79 13.99 3.80
C THR A 25 17.31 14.01 3.88
N SER A 26 18.01 14.34 2.79
CA SER A 26 19.49 14.32 2.72
C SER A 26 20.15 15.09 3.85
N LYS A 27 19.72 16.32 4.09
CA LYS A 27 20.32 17.18 5.13
C LYS A 27 20.02 16.72 6.57
N PHE A 28 19.11 15.79 6.74
CA PHE A 28 18.80 15.21 8.06
C PHE A 28 19.46 13.84 8.26
N GLY A 29 20.40 13.50 7.40
CA GLY A 29 21.14 12.24 7.47
C GLY A 29 20.48 11.09 6.75
N GLY A 30 19.57 11.35 5.83
CA GLY A 30 18.93 10.32 5.03
C GLY A 30 19.94 9.50 4.25
N GLY A 31 19.84 8.18 4.36
CA GLY A 31 20.79 7.26 3.72
C GLY A 31 20.14 6.03 3.10
N ALA A 32 18.86 5.78 3.39
CA ALA A 32 18.17 4.60 2.88
C ALA A 32 16.72 4.91 2.57
N ILE A 33 16.24 4.40 1.44
CA ILE A 33 14.82 4.40 1.10
C ILE A 33 14.42 2.98 0.77
N VAL A 34 13.34 2.50 1.40
CA VAL A 34 12.72 1.22 1.07
C VAL A 34 11.37 1.50 0.45
N CYS A 35 11.12 0.89 -0.71
CA CYS A 35 9.84 0.96 -1.40
C CYS A 35 9.23 -0.43 -1.48
N PHE A 36 8.03 -0.57 -0.96
CA PHE A 36 7.21 -1.75 -1.22
C PHE A 36 6.16 -1.35 -2.25
N ILE A 37 6.01 -2.19 -3.28
CA ILE A 37 4.99 -2.00 -4.31
C ILE A 37 4.20 -3.30 -4.42
N GLY A 38 2.89 -3.21 -4.15
CA GLY A 38 1.98 -4.30 -4.44
C GLY A 38 1.34 -4.09 -5.80
N TYR A 39 1.12 -5.15 -6.55
CA TYR A 39 0.45 -5.05 -7.85
C TYR A 39 -0.48 -6.25 -8.07
N VAL A 40 -1.39 -6.10 -9.01
CA VAL A 40 -2.42 -7.09 -9.28
C VAL A 40 -1.81 -8.35 -9.90
N LYS A 41 -2.10 -9.51 -9.28
CA LYS A 41 -1.65 -10.81 -9.78
C LYS A 41 -2.47 -11.22 -10.99
N GLU A 42 -1.81 -11.82 -11.97
CA GLU A 42 -2.46 -12.39 -13.13
C GLU A 42 -3.14 -13.73 -12.82
N PHE A 43 -2.58 -14.50 -11.92
CA PHE A 43 -3.11 -15.81 -11.51
C PHE A 43 -3.18 -15.94 -10.00
N VAL A 44 -4.27 -16.55 -9.52
CA VAL A 44 -4.45 -16.92 -8.12
C VAL A 44 -4.98 -18.34 -8.09
N ASP A 45 -4.28 -19.24 -7.39
CA ASP A 45 -4.64 -20.66 -7.29
C ASP A 45 -4.88 -21.31 -8.67
N GLY A 46 -4.05 -20.96 -9.65
CA GLY A 46 -4.16 -21.45 -11.02
C GLY A 46 -5.31 -20.87 -11.83
N ARG A 47 -6.05 -19.92 -11.30
CA ARG A 47 -7.16 -19.25 -11.98
C ARG A 47 -6.73 -17.89 -12.48
N GLU A 48 -7.14 -17.57 -13.70
CA GLU A 48 -6.86 -16.26 -14.29
C GLU A 48 -7.66 -15.16 -13.59
N VAL A 49 -6.97 -14.08 -13.21
CA VAL A 49 -7.57 -12.88 -12.64
C VAL A 49 -7.71 -11.85 -13.75
N TYR A 50 -8.91 -11.35 -13.95
CA TYR A 50 -9.16 -10.31 -14.94
C TYR A 50 -9.03 -8.93 -14.39
N GLU A 51 -9.41 -8.75 -13.12
CA GLU A 51 -9.49 -7.42 -12.50
C GLU A 51 -9.57 -7.57 -10.99
N LEU A 52 -8.96 -6.61 -10.28
CA LEU A 52 -9.23 -6.36 -8.86
C LEU A 52 -9.96 -5.03 -8.75
N GLU A 53 -11.06 -5.04 -8.03
CA GLU A 53 -11.78 -3.79 -7.73
C GLU A 53 -11.61 -3.45 -6.27
N TYR A 54 -10.95 -2.32 -6.02
CA TYR A 54 -10.73 -1.81 -4.67
C TYR A 54 -11.71 -0.70 -4.35
N SER A 55 -12.26 -0.72 -3.14
CA SER A 55 -13.09 0.36 -2.61
C SER A 55 -12.65 0.67 -1.19
N ALA A 56 -12.73 1.93 -0.81
CA ALA A 56 -12.31 2.40 0.51
C ALA A 56 -13.49 2.99 1.26
N TYR A 57 -13.58 2.69 2.55
CA TYR A 57 -14.58 3.29 3.44
C TYR A 57 -14.02 4.61 4.00
N GLU A 58 -14.40 5.72 3.35
CA GLU A 58 -13.91 7.05 3.69
C GLU A 58 -14.84 7.80 4.66
N PRO A 59 -14.30 8.67 5.52
CA PRO A 59 -12.89 9.13 5.59
C PRO A 59 -12.00 8.23 6.45
N TYR A 60 -12.52 7.14 6.97
CA TYR A 60 -11.81 6.26 7.90
C TYR A 60 -10.57 5.62 7.31
N ALA A 61 -10.62 5.23 6.03
CA ALA A 61 -9.48 4.60 5.38
C ALA A 61 -8.27 5.55 5.32
N THR A 62 -8.47 6.79 4.88
CA THR A 62 -7.41 7.80 4.82
C THR A 62 -6.86 8.13 6.20
N HIS A 63 -7.73 8.32 7.20
CA HIS A 63 -7.30 8.60 8.57
C HIS A 63 -6.47 7.45 9.14
N LYS A 64 -6.86 6.21 8.86
CA LYS A 64 -6.14 5.03 9.36
C LYS A 64 -4.76 4.90 8.72
N LEU A 65 -4.64 5.19 7.43
CA LEU A 65 -3.33 5.21 6.76
C LEU A 65 -2.39 6.21 7.44
N GLU A 66 -2.87 7.41 7.74
CA GLU A 66 -2.07 8.44 8.40
C GLU A 66 -1.68 8.02 9.82
N GLU A 67 -2.61 7.47 10.59
CA GLU A 67 -2.34 6.96 11.92
C GLU A 67 -1.23 5.91 11.92
N ILE A 68 -1.33 4.93 11.03
CA ILE A 68 -0.33 3.87 10.88
C ILE A 68 1.03 4.45 10.53
N ALA A 69 1.07 5.36 9.55
CA ALA A 69 2.32 5.99 9.11
C ALA A 69 3.01 6.73 10.26
N ARG A 70 2.26 7.50 11.03
CA ARG A 70 2.80 8.27 12.15
C ARG A 70 3.28 7.38 13.28
N GLU A 71 2.49 6.39 13.65
CA GLU A 71 2.85 5.49 14.76
C GLU A 71 4.06 4.63 14.43
N GLU A 72 4.07 3.97 13.26
CA GLU A 72 5.19 3.11 12.89
C GLU A 72 6.45 3.90 12.56
N GLY A 73 6.31 5.06 11.93
CA GLY A 73 7.44 5.94 11.67
C GLY A 73 8.11 6.45 12.94
N ALA A 74 7.31 6.76 13.96
CA ALA A 74 7.83 7.24 15.24
C ALA A 74 8.60 6.17 16.01
N LYS A 75 8.20 4.90 15.91
CA LYS A 75 8.87 3.79 16.63
C LYS A 75 10.35 3.65 16.27
N ASN A 76 10.69 3.83 15.00
CA ASN A 76 12.05 3.66 14.49
C ASN A 76 12.72 5.00 14.16
N ASN A 77 12.07 6.10 14.51
CA ASN A 77 12.60 7.44 14.26
C ASN A 77 13.02 7.65 12.80
N VAL A 78 12.17 7.21 11.86
CA VAL A 78 12.43 7.38 10.44
C VAL A 78 12.22 8.84 10.01
N LEU A 79 12.74 9.20 8.85
CA LEU A 79 12.68 10.57 8.35
C LEU A 79 11.41 10.87 7.56
N ALA A 80 10.90 9.88 6.84
CA ALA A 80 9.70 10.06 6.03
C ALA A 80 8.96 8.74 5.84
N VAL A 81 7.64 8.83 5.82
CA VAL A 81 6.76 7.72 5.46
C VAL A 81 5.74 8.23 4.46
N LYS A 82 5.61 7.52 3.35
CA LYS A 82 4.59 7.80 2.35
C LYS A 82 3.82 6.52 2.06
N ILE A 83 2.50 6.59 2.14
CA ILE A 83 1.62 5.46 1.80
C ILE A 83 0.60 5.95 0.78
N ILE A 84 0.56 5.28 -0.37
CA ILE A 84 -0.40 5.60 -1.43
C ILE A 84 -1.14 4.31 -1.76
N HIS A 85 -2.46 4.32 -1.62
CA HIS A 85 -3.28 3.19 -2.02
C HIS A 85 -4.18 3.57 -3.19
N ARG A 86 -4.16 2.75 -4.23
CA ARG A 86 -5.06 2.96 -5.38
C ARG A 86 -6.39 2.26 -5.12
N VAL A 87 -7.45 2.86 -5.63
CA VAL A 87 -8.80 2.28 -5.60
C VAL A 87 -9.37 2.30 -7.01
N GLY A 88 -10.50 1.63 -7.19
CA GLY A 88 -11.13 1.46 -8.48
C GLY A 88 -10.77 0.13 -9.12
N ARG A 89 -10.97 0.02 -10.41
CA ARG A 89 -10.75 -1.22 -11.16
C ARG A 89 -9.33 -1.26 -11.69
N LEU A 90 -8.57 -2.26 -11.26
CA LEU A 90 -7.17 -2.43 -11.64
C LEU A 90 -6.98 -3.78 -12.32
N LYS A 91 -6.20 -3.78 -13.40
CA LYS A 91 -5.89 -4.99 -14.17
C LYS A 91 -4.58 -5.62 -13.71
N PRO A 92 -4.35 -6.91 -14.03
CA PRO A 92 -3.08 -7.55 -13.72
C PRO A 92 -1.88 -6.72 -14.14
N GLY A 93 -0.90 -6.61 -13.24
CA GLY A 93 0.30 -5.81 -13.45
C GLY A 93 0.21 -4.37 -12.99
N GLU A 94 -0.99 -3.83 -12.79
CA GLU A 94 -1.14 -2.48 -12.26
C GLU A 94 -0.81 -2.42 -10.78
N SER A 95 -0.11 -1.37 -10.37
CA SER A 95 0.25 -1.14 -8.96
C SER A 95 -0.97 -0.79 -8.13
N THR A 96 -1.05 -1.35 -6.94
CA THR A 96 -2.18 -1.16 -6.02
C THR A 96 -1.80 -0.31 -4.82
N ILE A 97 -0.61 -0.50 -4.29
CA ILE A 97 -0.14 0.19 -3.09
C ILE A 97 1.35 0.48 -3.18
N TYR A 98 1.72 1.65 -2.66
CA TYR A 98 3.11 2.04 -2.48
C TYR A 98 3.33 2.38 -1.01
N ILE A 99 4.35 1.77 -0.41
CA ILE A 99 4.80 2.11 0.93
C ILE A 99 6.26 2.50 0.80
N ILE A 100 6.57 3.75 1.10
CA ILE A 100 7.90 4.31 0.90
C ILE A 100 8.38 4.89 2.22
N VAL A 101 9.53 4.40 2.69
CA VAL A 101 10.11 4.82 3.97
C VAL A 101 11.54 5.29 3.75
N ALA A 102 11.82 6.51 4.18
CA ALA A 102 13.17 7.07 4.17
C ALA A 102 13.70 7.14 5.60
N SER A 103 14.91 6.67 5.82
CA SER A 103 15.55 6.68 7.13
C SER A 103 17.06 6.92 7.02
N ARG A 104 17.73 7.05 8.16
CA ARG A 104 19.19 7.20 8.22
C ARG A 104 19.88 5.92 7.84
N SER A 105 19.31 4.77 8.22
CA SER A 105 19.90 3.46 7.92
C SER A 105 18.84 2.48 7.44
N ARG A 106 19.30 1.45 6.72
CA ARG A 106 18.42 0.49 6.04
C ARG A 106 17.55 -0.35 6.96
N ARG A 107 18.06 -0.71 8.14
CA ARG A 107 17.32 -1.56 9.06
C ARG A 107 15.97 -0.97 9.45
N GLU A 108 15.99 0.28 9.87
CA GLU A 108 14.79 1.00 10.28
C GLU A 108 13.81 1.14 9.13
N ALA A 109 14.32 1.38 7.92
CA ALA A 109 13.47 1.51 6.73
C ALA A 109 12.76 0.20 6.41
N PHE A 110 13.48 -0.93 6.42
CA PHE A 110 12.88 -2.25 6.18
C PHE A 110 11.86 -2.63 7.24
N GLU A 111 12.22 -2.47 8.51
CA GLU A 111 11.33 -2.82 9.61
C GLU A 111 10.04 -1.99 9.59
N THR A 112 10.17 -0.70 9.38
CA THR A 112 9.01 0.20 9.34
C THR A 112 8.10 -0.13 8.16
N ALA A 113 8.65 -0.33 6.97
CA ALA A 113 7.86 -0.67 5.80
C ALA A 113 7.09 -2.00 5.99
N SER A 114 7.75 -3.00 6.57
CA SER A 114 7.13 -4.30 6.84
C SER A 114 5.96 -4.19 7.82
N ARG A 115 6.14 -3.45 8.91
CA ARG A 115 5.08 -3.25 9.92
C ARG A 115 3.91 -2.46 9.34
N ILE A 116 4.20 -1.43 8.57
CA ILE A 116 3.16 -0.63 7.91
C ILE A 116 2.32 -1.52 7.00
N LEU A 117 2.97 -2.35 6.17
CA LEU A 117 2.26 -3.25 5.26
C LEU A 117 1.30 -4.17 6.01
N GLU A 118 1.77 -4.81 7.09
CA GLU A 118 0.93 -5.69 7.90
C GLU A 118 -0.28 -4.96 8.49
N ARG A 119 -0.06 -3.78 9.02
CA ARG A 119 -1.13 -2.98 9.60
C ARG A 119 -2.14 -2.49 8.55
N VAL A 120 -1.66 -2.06 7.39
CA VAL A 120 -2.55 -1.62 6.31
C VAL A 120 -3.48 -2.75 5.89
N LYS A 121 -2.96 -3.95 5.74
CA LYS A 121 -3.76 -5.11 5.33
C LYS A 121 -4.82 -5.51 6.36
N HIS A 122 -4.55 -5.31 7.64
CA HIS A 122 -5.45 -5.77 8.71
C HIS A 122 -6.32 -4.67 9.32
N GLU A 123 -5.92 -3.40 9.21
CA GLU A 123 -6.59 -2.31 9.94
C GLU A 123 -7.29 -1.30 9.04
N VAL A 124 -6.84 -1.12 7.79
CA VAL A 124 -7.43 -0.11 6.91
C VAL A 124 -8.67 -0.67 6.22
N PRO A 125 -9.82 0.01 6.31
CA PRO A 125 -11.05 -0.48 5.67
C PRO A 125 -11.05 -0.24 4.15
N ILE A 126 -10.25 -1.03 3.46
CA ILE A 126 -10.20 -1.09 1.99
C ILE A 126 -10.62 -2.50 1.59
N PHE A 127 -11.61 -2.57 0.72
CA PHE A 127 -12.23 -3.82 0.27
C PHE A 127 -11.73 -4.18 -1.11
N LYS A 128 -11.52 -5.47 -1.34
CA LYS A 128 -10.90 -6.00 -2.54
C LYS A 128 -11.77 -7.09 -3.13
N LEU A 129 -12.32 -6.85 -4.32
CA LEU A 129 -13.11 -7.82 -5.06
C LEU A 129 -12.26 -8.36 -6.21
N GLU A 130 -11.96 -9.65 -6.17
CA GLU A 130 -11.17 -10.33 -7.17
C GLU A 130 -12.09 -10.99 -8.21
N LYS A 131 -11.93 -10.58 -9.46
CA LYS A 131 -12.73 -11.11 -10.58
C LYS A 131 -11.88 -12.10 -11.35
N ARG A 132 -12.27 -13.38 -11.27
CA ARG A 132 -11.55 -14.50 -11.87
C ARG A 132 -12.39 -15.23 -12.90
N SER A 133 -11.77 -16.16 -13.62
CA SER A 133 -12.46 -17.01 -14.59
C SER A 133 -13.56 -17.87 -13.97
N ASP A 134 -13.46 -18.19 -12.67
CA ASP A 134 -14.41 -19.01 -11.94
C ASP A 134 -15.37 -18.23 -11.04
N GLY A 135 -15.39 -16.90 -11.13
CA GLY A 135 -16.31 -16.05 -10.39
C GLY A 135 -15.66 -14.84 -9.74
N GLU A 136 -16.43 -14.16 -8.90
CA GLU A 136 -15.98 -13.00 -8.16
C GLU A 136 -15.84 -13.35 -6.67
N TYR A 137 -14.74 -12.91 -6.07
CA TYR A 137 -14.40 -13.26 -4.69
C TYR A 137 -13.98 -12.03 -3.90
N TRP A 138 -14.58 -11.86 -2.72
CA TRP A 138 -14.08 -10.91 -1.74
C TRP A 138 -12.83 -11.47 -1.11
N VAL A 139 -11.75 -10.70 -1.10
CA VAL A 139 -10.48 -11.10 -0.48
C VAL A 139 -10.45 -10.54 0.92
N ILE A 140 -10.32 -11.43 1.91
CA ILE A 140 -10.28 -11.07 3.33
C ILE A 140 -8.89 -11.38 3.87
N GLY A 141 -8.19 -10.34 4.35
CA GLY A 141 -6.79 -10.45 4.75
C GLY A 141 -5.93 -10.81 3.53
N ASP A 142 -4.95 -11.70 3.70
CA ASP A 142 -4.03 -12.05 2.63
C ASP A 142 -4.49 -13.21 1.74
N LYS A 143 -5.20 -14.17 2.32
CA LYS A 143 -5.40 -15.46 1.66
C LYS A 143 -6.82 -15.96 1.61
N ARG A 144 -7.68 -15.46 2.49
CA ARG A 144 -9.07 -15.93 2.55
C ARG A 144 -9.91 -15.29 1.47
N ARG A 145 -10.70 -16.11 0.78
CA ARG A 145 -11.61 -15.64 -0.24
C ARG A 145 -13.01 -16.13 0.02
N VAL A 146 -13.97 -15.22 -0.15
CA VAL A 146 -15.40 -15.53 -0.02
C VAL A 146 -16.07 -15.19 -1.34
N LYS A 147 -16.70 -16.18 -1.95
CA LYS A 147 -17.36 -16.00 -3.24
C LYS A 147 -18.52 -15.00 -3.12
N ARG A 148 -18.54 -14.03 -4.04
CA ARG A 148 -19.64 -13.08 -4.14
C ARG A 148 -20.89 -13.78 -4.69
N ILE A 149 -21.98 -13.73 -3.92
CA ILE A 149 -23.26 -14.28 -4.33
C ILE A 149 -24.09 -13.14 -4.90
N ARG A 150 -24.51 -13.29 -6.16
CA ARG A 150 -25.42 -12.37 -6.81
C ARG A 150 -26.83 -12.95 -6.68
N GLY A 151 -27.62 -12.26 -5.87
CA GLY A 151 -29.04 -12.62 -5.72
C GLY A 151 -29.92 -12.00 -6.79
#